data_e6c2a4f0a07e8ca98cfb8bab24482797
#
_entry.id   e6c2a4f0a07e8ca98cfb8bab24482797
#
_cell.length_a   1.000
_cell.length_b   1.000
_cell.length_c   1.000
_cell.angle_alpha   90.00
_cell.angle_beta   90.00
_cell.angle_gamma   90.00
#
_symmetry.space_group_name_H-M   'P 1'
#
loop_
_entity.id
_entity.type
_entity.pdbx_description
1 polymer ?
#
loop_
_entity_poly.entity_id
_entity_poly.type
_entity_poly.pdbx_seq_one_letter_code
_entity_poly.pdbx_strand_id
1 'polypeptide(L)'
;MKLSTRQVFYDLPVLFGSKSRSLLFGLLVLTLLPLPLLADALSELPATWQNRLQAVPETDVSGTERIARETIARTRTGVANLLQNGASDDSNLAEGYGELAALYQLFNVDSAAALCWDNARSLQPADFRWAYYAGYLALNGGQTEKALLLLQQAGRLNPDYRPLDLRMGQLWLDADQLDKAQAALQKAADEAGLRAAALYYLGQIDLLSHDYQRAQDHLSEALRINPQASEVHYPLAQAYRHLGKQELAREHLARFKQKTPDADDPLVAELETVLQTSHWDFRLGMQAIMEQHDYEAAIEHFKKGLEIDPDNLAARVSYGRALYLGGQPDAAEAQLNSVLAEDPQHILANFFLAVLWESRHKPEKAAARYQLILKLEPEHEGAHFYIANLLFHQGRFQEAAAQYRAALAASSEIPPARLLELVALHRAGHADSDIARELEQRVRQYPDQSELKYALIRLRSLSKDAAVRDSFQALTLANELAPKQPTPLNIEALALAAACDGQYQQAALLQQQVIDMVDWMVPAEKVQDLENTLAAYEKGSMPQQPIWPADDPLLSPPPLNPVEPFRDYPAAAPF
;
A
#
# COMPACT_ATOMS: atom_id res chain seq x y z
N MET A 1 25.43 13.92 -6.36
CA MET A 1 24.08 13.65 -6.83
C MET A 1 23.25 13.39 -5.58
N LYS A 2 22.53 14.40 -5.10
CA LYS A 2 21.71 14.31 -3.88
C LYS A 2 20.37 13.71 -4.28
N LEU A 3 20.10 12.49 -3.88
CA LEU A 3 18.75 11.89 -3.91
C LEU A 3 18.12 12.14 -2.54
N SER A 4 17.15 13.04 -2.52
CA SER A 4 16.26 13.26 -1.39
C SER A 4 15.42 12.01 -1.19
N THR A 5 15.48 11.42 0.01
CA THR A 5 14.76 10.20 0.42
C THR A 5 13.24 10.37 0.53
N ARG A 6 12.69 11.53 0.18
CA ARG A 6 11.24 11.82 0.27
C ARG A 6 10.46 11.70 -1.03
N GLN A 7 11.09 11.38 -2.17
CA GLN A 7 10.41 11.40 -3.48
C GLN A 7 9.89 10.03 -3.95
N VAL A 8 9.89 9.01 -3.11
CA VAL A 8 9.47 7.65 -3.51
C VAL A 8 8.03 7.30 -3.08
N PHE A 9 7.35 8.16 -2.26
CA PHE A 9 6.05 7.79 -1.69
C PHE A 9 4.87 8.73 -2.00
N TYR A 10 5.00 9.72 -2.88
CA TYR A 10 3.87 10.63 -3.20
C TYR A 10 3.79 10.97 -4.68
N ASP A 11 3.53 9.97 -5.53
CA ASP A 11 3.01 10.22 -6.88
C ASP A 11 2.03 9.09 -7.25
N LEU A 12 0.82 9.20 -6.74
CA LEU A 12 -0.37 8.58 -7.35
C LEU A 12 -1.35 9.70 -7.67
N PRO A 13 -1.62 9.98 -8.95
CA PRO A 13 -2.58 11.01 -9.33
C PRO A 13 -4.00 10.54 -9.06
N VAL A 14 -4.72 11.36 -8.27
CA VAL A 14 -6.18 11.31 -8.17
C VAL A 14 -6.77 11.75 -9.52
N LEU A 15 -7.30 10.82 -10.28
CA LEU A 15 -8.15 11.09 -11.44
C LEU A 15 -9.59 10.71 -11.12
N PHE A 16 -10.35 11.64 -10.59
CA PHE A 16 -11.80 11.59 -10.68
C PHE A 16 -12.29 12.46 -11.84
N GLY A 17 -12.63 11.84 -12.94
CA GLY A 17 -13.35 12.41 -14.04
C GLY A 17 -14.87 12.33 -13.80
N SER A 18 -15.49 13.47 -13.71
CA SER A 18 -16.94 13.66 -13.67
C SER A 18 -17.58 13.30 -15.02
N LYS A 19 -18.70 12.58 -15.02
CA LYS A 19 -19.93 12.80 -15.83
C LYS A 19 -20.88 11.62 -15.74
N SER A 20 -22.10 11.87 -15.21
CA SER A 20 -23.38 11.89 -15.95
C SER A 20 -24.57 11.86 -14.99
N ARG A 21 -25.37 12.79 -15.13
CA ARG A 21 -26.79 12.99 -15.52
C ARG A 21 -27.80 11.93 -15.06
N SER A 22 -28.63 12.44 -14.15
CA SER A 22 -30.11 12.42 -14.14
C SER A 22 -30.86 11.12 -14.38
N LEU A 23 -31.67 10.74 -13.38
CA LEU A 23 -33.12 10.61 -13.57
C LEU A 23 -33.87 10.59 -12.24
N LEU A 24 -34.94 11.37 -12.20
CA LEU A 24 -35.91 11.57 -11.12
C LEU A 24 -36.65 10.25 -10.76
N PHE A 25 -37.00 10.06 -9.47
CA PHE A 25 -38.40 9.93 -9.02
C PHE A 25 -38.48 9.66 -7.51
N GLY A 26 -39.39 10.37 -6.85
CA GLY A 26 -40.06 9.89 -5.65
C GLY A 26 -39.86 10.72 -4.37
N LEU A 27 -40.65 11.76 -4.21
CA LEU A 27 -40.89 12.48 -2.98
C LEU A 27 -41.22 11.52 -1.80
N LEU A 28 -40.45 11.63 -0.72
CA LEU A 28 -41.02 11.54 0.63
C LEU A 28 -40.41 12.63 1.48
N VAL A 29 -41.25 13.67 1.72
CA VAL A 29 -40.93 14.80 2.56
C VAL A 29 -40.96 14.33 4.01
N LEU A 30 -39.78 14.10 4.60
CA LEU A 30 -39.58 14.25 6.03
C LEU A 30 -38.92 15.62 6.24
N THR A 31 -39.66 16.53 6.83
CA THR A 31 -39.20 17.86 7.24
C THR A 31 -38.12 17.71 8.31
N LEU A 32 -36.87 17.54 7.89
CA LEU A 32 -35.70 17.89 8.68
C LEU A 32 -35.57 19.42 8.55
N LEU A 33 -35.86 20.12 9.62
CA LEU A 33 -35.49 21.53 9.77
C LEU A 33 -34.00 21.66 9.45
N PRO A 34 -33.58 22.56 8.56
CA PRO A 34 -32.17 22.82 8.35
C PRO A 34 -31.58 23.35 9.65
N LEU A 35 -30.69 22.61 10.27
CA LEU A 35 -29.80 23.15 11.30
C LEU A 35 -29.06 24.33 10.67
N PRO A 36 -29.10 25.54 11.28
CA PRO A 36 -28.42 26.70 10.73
C PRO A 36 -26.91 26.36 10.58
N LEU A 37 -26.40 26.64 9.41
CA LEU A 37 -24.97 26.53 9.11
C LEU A 37 -24.19 27.30 10.19
N LEU A 38 -23.15 26.70 10.76
CA LEU A 38 -22.20 27.38 11.66
C LEU A 38 -21.63 28.67 11.03
N ALA A 39 -21.65 28.78 9.70
CA ALA A 39 -21.27 29.97 8.96
C ALA A 39 -22.23 31.16 9.14
N ASP A 40 -23.55 30.91 9.19
CA ASP A 40 -24.55 31.94 9.41
C ASP A 40 -24.59 32.35 10.89
N ALA A 41 -24.27 31.44 11.81
CA ALA A 41 -24.21 31.73 13.24
C ALA A 41 -23.11 32.74 13.62
N LEU A 42 -22.03 32.86 12.86
CA LEU A 42 -20.93 33.80 13.14
C LEU A 42 -21.36 35.28 12.99
N SER A 43 -22.30 35.57 12.10
CA SER A 43 -22.81 36.97 11.90
C SER A 43 -23.67 37.45 13.06
N GLU A 44 -24.25 36.55 13.85
CA GLU A 44 -25.12 36.85 15.01
C GLU A 44 -24.34 36.77 16.34
N LEU A 45 -23.02 36.44 16.33
CA LEU A 45 -22.21 36.33 17.53
C LEU A 45 -21.93 37.68 18.18
N PRO A 46 -21.66 37.71 19.50
CA PRO A 46 -21.10 38.88 20.18
C PRO A 46 -19.84 39.37 19.45
N ALA A 47 -19.68 40.69 19.34
CA ALA A 47 -18.57 41.33 18.63
C ALA A 47 -17.17 40.84 19.12
N THR A 48 -17.07 40.38 20.35
CA THR A 48 -15.89 39.79 20.96
C THR A 48 -15.45 38.49 20.30
N TRP A 49 -16.35 37.73 19.70
CA TRP A 49 -16.05 36.44 19.02
C TRP A 49 -16.04 36.56 17.51
N GLN A 50 -16.83 37.46 16.91
CA GLN A 50 -16.90 37.63 15.44
C GLN A 50 -15.52 37.83 14.78
N ASN A 51 -14.61 38.54 15.45
CA ASN A 51 -13.27 38.83 14.93
C ASN A 51 -12.20 37.77 15.34
N ARG A 52 -12.57 36.79 16.18
CA ARG A 52 -11.65 35.79 16.74
C ARG A 52 -11.91 34.41 16.21
N LEU A 53 -13.13 34.09 15.83
CA LEU A 53 -13.51 32.75 15.40
C LEU A 53 -13.65 32.69 13.88
N GLN A 54 -13.24 31.54 13.36
CA GLN A 54 -13.42 31.19 11.96
C GLN A 54 -14.64 30.26 11.81
N ALA A 55 -15.39 30.44 10.72
CA ALA A 55 -16.48 29.54 10.38
C ALA A 55 -15.97 28.15 10.08
N VAL A 56 -16.51 27.13 10.76
CA VAL A 56 -16.23 25.73 10.49
C VAL A 56 -17.29 25.20 9.53
N PRO A 57 -16.96 24.96 8.26
CA PRO A 57 -17.93 24.53 7.25
C PRO A 57 -18.58 23.20 7.64
N GLU A 58 -19.75 22.95 7.13
CA GLU A 58 -20.34 21.63 7.17
C GLU A 58 -19.56 20.72 6.24
N THR A 59 -19.03 19.64 6.79
CA THR A 59 -18.19 18.70 6.06
C THR A 59 -18.99 17.45 5.75
N ASP A 60 -18.78 16.89 4.56
CA ASP A 60 -19.33 15.59 4.20
C ASP A 60 -18.62 14.49 5.00
N VAL A 61 -19.33 13.96 5.98
CA VAL A 61 -18.90 12.82 6.79
C VAL A 61 -19.75 11.59 6.49
N SER A 62 -20.46 11.56 5.36
CA SER A 62 -21.36 10.46 4.98
C SER A 62 -20.61 9.12 4.82
N GLY A 63 -19.31 9.17 4.49
CA GLY A 63 -18.43 7.99 4.41
C GLY A 63 -17.95 7.45 5.75
N THR A 64 -18.26 8.11 6.88
CA THR A 64 -17.85 7.63 8.22
C THR A 64 -18.92 6.74 8.83
N GLU A 65 -18.56 6.02 9.89
CA GLU A 65 -19.49 5.19 10.68
C GLU A 65 -20.67 6.00 11.21
N ARG A 66 -21.82 5.33 11.39
CA ARG A 66 -23.03 5.98 11.95
C ARG A 66 -22.76 6.62 13.32
N ILE A 67 -22.07 5.91 14.21
CA ILE A 67 -21.72 6.41 15.57
C ILE A 67 -20.83 7.65 15.48
N ALA A 68 -19.87 7.65 14.57
CA ALA A 68 -18.99 8.78 14.31
C ALA A 68 -19.77 10.00 13.83
N ARG A 69 -20.65 9.82 12.82
CA ARG A 69 -21.52 10.91 12.31
C ARG A 69 -22.42 11.48 13.41
N GLU A 70 -23.04 10.62 14.21
CA GLU A 70 -23.89 11.02 15.32
C GLU A 70 -23.09 11.77 16.40
N THR A 71 -21.85 11.35 16.68
CA THR A 71 -20.98 12.00 17.66
C THR A 71 -20.51 13.37 17.15
N ILE A 72 -20.05 13.47 15.89
CA ILE A 72 -19.68 14.74 15.26
C ILE A 72 -20.88 15.70 15.25
N ALA A 73 -22.06 15.23 14.84
CA ALA A 73 -23.27 16.05 14.79
C ALA A 73 -23.67 16.56 16.19
N ARG A 74 -23.58 15.68 17.21
CA ARG A 74 -23.87 16.05 18.61
C ARG A 74 -22.87 17.08 19.15
N THR A 75 -21.56 16.88 18.91
CA THR A 75 -20.52 17.82 19.34
C THR A 75 -20.65 19.16 18.61
N ARG A 76 -20.94 19.15 17.29
CA ARG A 76 -21.28 20.40 16.54
C ARG A 76 -22.48 21.14 17.15
N THR A 77 -23.55 20.42 17.47
CA THR A 77 -24.72 20.98 18.14
C THR A 77 -24.36 21.56 19.51
N GLY A 78 -23.48 20.86 20.27
CA GLY A 78 -22.94 21.36 21.52
C GLY A 78 -22.23 22.71 21.37
N VAL A 79 -21.31 22.82 20.42
CA VAL A 79 -20.59 24.06 20.08
C VAL A 79 -21.56 25.16 19.64
N ALA A 80 -22.53 24.83 18.77
CA ALA A 80 -23.54 25.79 18.34
C ALA A 80 -24.38 26.33 19.50
N ASN A 81 -24.77 25.47 20.45
CA ASN A 81 -25.50 25.89 21.66
C ASN A 81 -24.66 26.80 22.56
N LEU A 82 -23.36 26.51 22.71
CA LEU A 82 -22.45 27.38 23.47
C LEU A 82 -22.33 28.77 22.82
N LEU A 83 -22.27 28.82 21.49
CA LEU A 83 -22.25 30.08 20.75
C LEU A 83 -23.52 30.88 20.90
N GLN A 84 -24.71 30.24 20.84
CA GLN A 84 -26.02 30.92 20.95
C GLN A 84 -26.34 31.41 22.35
N ASN A 85 -25.91 30.67 23.38
CA ASN A 85 -26.27 31.02 24.76
C ASN A 85 -25.54 32.24 25.30
N GLY A 86 -24.54 32.80 24.61
CA GLY A 86 -23.86 34.06 24.92
C GLY A 86 -23.25 34.20 26.33
N ALA A 87 -23.54 33.24 27.21
CA ALA A 87 -23.11 33.19 28.59
C ALA A 87 -21.92 32.20 28.80
N SER A 88 -21.46 31.54 27.72
CA SER A 88 -20.31 30.62 27.78
C SER A 88 -19.02 31.43 27.91
N ASP A 89 -18.14 31.02 28.83
CA ASP A 89 -16.81 31.58 28.87
C ASP A 89 -15.96 31.05 27.72
N ASP A 90 -14.87 31.74 27.40
CA ASP A 90 -13.93 31.35 26.34
C ASP A 90 -13.38 29.94 26.57
N SER A 91 -13.32 29.48 27.83
CA SER A 91 -12.78 28.16 28.19
C SER A 91 -13.67 27.01 27.73
N ASN A 92 -14.99 27.08 28.05
CA ASN A 92 -15.93 26.03 27.65
C ASN A 92 -16.08 25.96 26.13
N LEU A 93 -16.04 27.10 25.45
CA LEU A 93 -16.09 27.12 24.00
C LEU A 93 -14.81 26.60 23.36
N ALA A 94 -13.63 26.87 23.94
CA ALA A 94 -12.36 26.34 23.48
C ALA A 94 -12.32 24.81 23.61
N GLU A 95 -12.77 24.26 24.74
CA GLU A 95 -12.86 22.80 24.92
C GLU A 95 -13.84 22.17 23.90
N GLY A 96 -15.00 22.78 23.67
CA GLY A 96 -15.95 22.30 22.65
C GLY A 96 -15.38 22.28 21.24
N TYR A 97 -14.62 23.33 20.85
CA TYR A 97 -13.90 23.32 19.59
C TYR A 97 -12.76 22.29 19.58
N GLY A 98 -12.08 22.09 20.72
CA GLY A 98 -11.05 21.06 20.89
C GLY A 98 -11.58 19.66 20.67
N GLU A 99 -12.71 19.31 21.30
CA GLU A 99 -13.38 18.03 21.09
C GLU A 99 -13.79 17.83 19.61
N LEU A 100 -14.36 18.86 19.00
CA LEU A 100 -14.77 18.80 17.60
C LEU A 100 -13.55 18.65 16.67
N ALA A 101 -12.44 19.33 16.97
CA ALA A 101 -11.20 19.23 16.22
C ALA A 101 -10.60 17.81 16.30
N ALA A 102 -10.58 17.22 17.50
CA ALA A 102 -10.11 15.86 17.71
C ALA A 102 -10.93 14.85 16.88
N LEU A 103 -12.27 15.00 16.88
CA LEU A 103 -13.16 14.17 16.06
C LEU A 103 -12.86 14.32 14.57
N TYR A 104 -12.77 15.54 14.05
CA TYR A 104 -12.45 15.77 12.65
C TYR A 104 -11.06 15.23 12.26
N GLN A 105 -10.07 15.41 13.11
CA GLN A 105 -8.71 14.88 12.88
C GLN A 105 -8.70 13.35 12.80
N LEU A 106 -9.48 12.69 13.65
CA LEU A 106 -9.59 11.22 13.60
C LEU A 106 -10.15 10.74 12.26
N PHE A 107 -11.18 11.41 11.76
CA PHE A 107 -11.84 11.01 10.52
C PHE A 107 -11.18 11.62 9.28
N ASN A 108 -9.92 12.09 9.39
CA ASN A 108 -9.11 12.67 8.30
C ASN A 108 -9.81 13.89 7.61
N VAL A 109 -10.63 14.62 8.37
CA VAL A 109 -11.24 15.89 7.92
C VAL A 109 -10.34 17.05 8.37
N ASP A 110 -9.05 16.99 7.98
CA ASP A 110 -7.96 17.84 8.47
C ASP A 110 -8.23 19.35 8.32
N SER A 111 -8.92 19.76 7.25
CA SER A 111 -9.25 21.17 7.03
C SER A 111 -10.22 21.72 8.09
N ALA A 112 -11.22 20.94 8.48
CA ALA A 112 -12.16 21.33 9.54
C ALA A 112 -11.51 21.19 10.92
N ALA A 113 -10.68 20.15 11.15
CA ALA A 113 -9.91 20.00 12.35
C ALA A 113 -9.00 21.22 12.60
N ALA A 114 -8.27 21.66 11.57
CA ALA A 114 -7.39 22.82 11.67
C ALA A 114 -8.12 24.10 12.06
N LEU A 115 -9.31 24.35 11.49
CA LEU A 115 -10.14 25.50 11.86
C LEU A 115 -10.63 25.43 13.30
N CYS A 116 -11.02 24.24 13.76
CA CYS A 116 -11.44 24.03 15.15
C CYS A 116 -10.27 24.22 16.13
N TRP A 117 -9.07 23.68 15.84
CA TRP A 117 -7.87 23.94 16.65
C TRP A 117 -7.50 25.44 16.68
N ASP A 118 -7.60 26.13 15.55
CA ASP A 118 -7.33 27.58 15.48
C ASP A 118 -8.36 28.39 16.30
N ASN A 119 -9.64 27.98 16.31
CA ASN A 119 -10.66 28.58 17.15
C ASN A 119 -10.38 28.36 18.63
N ALA A 120 -10.08 27.12 19.06
CA ALA A 120 -9.72 26.81 20.44
C ALA A 120 -8.51 27.64 20.90
N ARG A 121 -7.46 27.72 20.07
CA ARG A 121 -6.25 28.52 20.34
C ARG A 121 -6.54 30.01 20.41
N SER A 122 -7.47 30.53 19.59
CA SER A 122 -7.88 31.93 19.63
C SER A 122 -8.67 32.30 20.91
N LEU A 123 -9.43 31.35 21.42
CA LEU A 123 -10.21 31.50 22.65
C LEU A 123 -9.31 31.41 23.89
N GLN A 124 -8.40 30.47 23.93
CA GLN A 124 -7.46 30.24 25.04
C GLN A 124 -5.99 30.30 24.57
N PRO A 125 -5.46 31.47 24.21
CA PRO A 125 -4.11 31.60 23.64
C PRO A 125 -2.97 31.26 24.62
N ALA A 126 -3.25 31.16 25.92
CA ALA A 126 -2.32 30.76 26.96
C ALA A 126 -2.26 29.24 27.19
N ASP A 127 -3.22 28.49 26.70
CA ASP A 127 -3.22 27.03 26.79
C ASP A 127 -2.36 26.43 25.67
N PHE A 128 -1.24 25.81 26.06
CA PHE A 128 -0.28 25.25 25.12
C PHE A 128 -0.85 24.06 24.34
N ARG A 129 -1.84 23.34 24.88
CA ARG A 129 -2.44 22.16 24.25
C ARG A 129 -2.95 22.46 22.85
N TRP A 130 -3.65 23.58 22.69
CA TRP A 130 -4.24 23.95 21.40
C TRP A 130 -3.19 24.21 20.31
N ALA A 131 -2.08 24.87 20.68
CA ALA A 131 -0.96 25.09 19.77
C ALA A 131 -0.23 23.75 19.48
N TYR A 132 -0.14 22.87 20.46
CA TYR A 132 0.45 21.55 20.31
C TYR A 132 -0.36 20.67 19.35
N TYR A 133 -1.67 20.54 19.56
CA TYR A 133 -2.55 19.74 18.69
C TYR A 133 -2.60 20.26 17.24
N ALA A 134 -2.70 21.57 17.07
CA ALA A 134 -2.64 22.18 15.74
C ALA A 134 -1.29 21.93 15.04
N GLY A 135 -0.20 21.99 15.81
CA GLY A 135 1.16 21.68 15.33
C GLY A 135 1.34 20.20 14.99
N TYR A 136 0.78 19.30 15.78
CA TYR A 136 0.78 17.87 15.55
C TYR A 136 -0.01 17.49 14.29
N LEU A 137 -1.19 18.10 14.09
CA LEU A 137 -1.96 17.94 12.85
C LEU A 137 -1.15 18.42 11.63
N ALA A 138 -0.52 19.58 11.72
CA ALA A 138 0.29 20.13 10.63
C ALA A 138 1.55 19.26 10.34
N LEU A 139 2.17 18.68 11.37
CA LEU A 139 3.29 17.74 11.23
C LEU A 139 2.88 16.50 10.44
N ASN A 140 1.77 15.87 10.83
CA ASN A 140 1.27 14.67 10.16
C ASN A 140 0.83 14.96 8.71
N GLY A 141 0.31 16.16 8.45
CA GLY A 141 -0.03 16.64 7.11
C GLY A 141 1.17 17.13 6.28
N GLY A 142 2.41 16.95 6.74
CA GLY A 142 3.63 17.36 6.03
C GLY A 142 3.82 18.88 5.89
N GLN A 143 3.07 19.70 6.65
CA GLN A 143 3.14 21.17 6.63
C GLN A 143 4.25 21.65 7.58
N THR A 144 5.50 21.36 7.25
CA THR A 144 6.68 21.52 8.12
C THR A 144 6.81 22.95 8.71
N GLU A 145 6.64 23.98 7.89
CA GLU A 145 6.76 25.38 8.34
C GLU A 145 5.66 25.76 9.35
N LYS A 146 4.41 25.35 9.07
CA LYS A 146 3.26 25.59 9.95
C LYS A 146 3.42 24.82 11.26
N ALA A 147 3.82 23.55 11.18
CA ALA A 147 4.08 22.71 12.34
C ALA A 147 5.16 23.33 13.25
N LEU A 148 6.27 23.78 12.66
CA LEU A 148 7.36 24.42 13.38
C LEU A 148 6.89 25.67 14.16
N LEU A 149 6.14 26.53 13.49
CA LEU A 149 5.61 27.76 14.11
C LEU A 149 4.70 27.45 15.31
N LEU A 150 3.77 26.49 15.15
CA LEU A 150 2.80 26.12 16.16
C LEU A 150 3.45 25.40 17.35
N LEU A 151 4.35 24.43 17.08
CA LEU A 151 5.05 23.73 18.15
C LEU A 151 6.04 24.65 18.90
N GLN A 152 6.66 25.61 18.22
CA GLN A 152 7.44 26.66 18.90
C GLN A 152 6.56 27.55 19.80
N GLN A 153 5.32 27.83 19.39
CA GLN A 153 4.36 28.53 20.24
C GLN A 153 4.03 27.70 21.47
N ALA A 154 3.71 26.41 21.30
CA ALA A 154 3.46 25.48 22.42
C ALA A 154 4.64 25.44 23.39
N GLY A 155 5.88 25.35 22.89
CA GLY A 155 7.11 25.31 23.73
C GLY A 155 7.40 26.60 24.48
N ARG A 156 6.95 27.77 23.95
CA ARG A 156 7.03 29.03 24.73
C ARG A 156 6.03 29.07 25.89
N LEU A 157 4.87 28.42 25.70
CA LEU A 157 3.80 28.35 26.72
C LEU A 157 4.09 27.28 27.78
N ASN A 158 4.63 26.14 27.37
CA ASN A 158 5.02 25.06 28.28
C ASN A 158 6.37 24.45 27.86
N PRO A 159 7.50 25.00 28.36
CA PRO A 159 8.83 24.51 28.01
C PRO A 159 9.19 23.15 28.64
N ASP A 160 8.38 22.67 29.60
CA ASP A 160 8.65 21.43 30.34
C ASP A 160 7.93 20.22 29.71
N TYR A 161 7.14 20.42 28.66
CA TYR A 161 6.46 19.32 27.97
C TYR A 161 7.42 18.56 27.03
N ARG A 162 8.04 17.51 27.55
CA ARG A 162 9.11 16.75 26.86
C ARG A 162 8.75 16.12 25.52
N PRO A 163 7.50 15.63 25.28
CA PRO A 163 7.14 15.15 23.93
C PRO A 163 7.33 16.20 22.84
N LEU A 164 7.23 17.48 23.19
CA LEU A 164 7.49 18.57 22.26
C LEU A 164 8.94 18.59 21.77
N ASP A 165 9.92 18.31 22.63
CA ASP A 165 11.34 18.23 22.24
C ASP A 165 11.55 17.14 21.19
N LEU A 166 10.85 15.99 21.31
CA LEU A 166 10.90 14.92 20.32
C LEU A 166 10.34 15.40 18.96
N ARG A 167 9.16 16.01 18.96
CA ARG A 167 8.49 16.52 17.72
C ARG A 167 9.32 17.62 17.05
N MET A 168 9.88 18.52 17.84
CA MET A 168 10.77 19.56 17.33
C MET A 168 12.06 18.98 16.75
N GLY A 169 12.61 17.94 17.38
CA GLY A 169 13.77 17.23 16.86
C GLY A 169 13.51 16.58 15.51
N GLN A 170 12.34 15.93 15.34
CA GLN A 170 11.91 15.38 14.05
C GLN A 170 11.82 16.46 12.97
N LEU A 171 11.13 17.58 13.27
CA LEU A 171 10.96 18.69 12.32
C LEU A 171 12.29 19.32 11.90
N TRP A 172 13.23 19.53 12.84
CA TRP A 172 14.53 20.07 12.51
C TRP A 172 15.40 19.10 11.73
N LEU A 173 15.27 17.78 11.98
CA LEU A 173 15.93 16.76 11.17
C LEU A 173 15.41 16.78 9.74
N ASP A 174 14.09 16.84 9.56
CA ASP A 174 13.44 16.98 8.24
C ASP A 174 13.86 18.26 7.51
N ALA A 175 14.13 19.33 8.27
CA ALA A 175 14.59 20.62 7.75
C ALA A 175 16.14 20.72 7.57
N ASP A 176 16.87 19.59 7.72
CA ASP A 176 18.33 19.50 7.63
C ASP A 176 19.07 20.41 8.63
N GLN A 177 18.42 20.72 9.78
CA GLN A 177 19.01 21.54 10.86
C GLN A 177 19.54 20.64 11.97
N LEU A 178 20.58 19.87 11.65
CA LEU A 178 21.07 18.75 12.47
C LEU A 178 21.45 19.15 13.90
N ASP A 179 22.10 20.31 14.10
CA ASP A 179 22.50 20.79 15.43
C ASP A 179 21.28 21.03 16.34
N LYS A 180 20.22 21.64 15.79
CA LYS A 180 18.99 21.90 16.54
C LYS A 180 18.23 20.60 16.81
N ALA A 181 18.17 19.73 15.81
CA ALA A 181 17.56 18.40 15.95
C ALA A 181 18.24 17.61 17.05
N GLN A 182 19.57 17.56 17.05
CA GLN A 182 20.36 16.85 18.05
C GLN A 182 20.11 17.40 19.45
N ALA A 183 20.13 18.73 19.62
CA ALA A 183 19.91 19.35 20.93
C ALA A 183 18.51 19.06 21.51
N ALA A 184 17.48 19.05 20.68
CA ALA A 184 16.12 18.73 21.09
C ALA A 184 15.96 17.22 21.41
N LEU A 185 16.49 16.36 20.57
CA LEU A 185 16.41 14.91 20.76
C LEU A 185 17.20 14.44 21.97
N GLN A 186 18.31 15.08 22.30
CA GLN A 186 19.04 14.79 23.56
C GLN A 186 18.19 15.08 24.78
N LYS A 187 17.45 16.20 24.80
CA LYS A 187 16.50 16.48 25.90
C LYS A 187 15.36 15.46 25.97
N ALA A 188 14.81 15.07 24.81
CA ALA A 188 13.78 14.06 24.75
C ALA A 188 14.29 12.69 25.25
N ALA A 189 15.55 12.35 24.99
CA ALA A 189 16.18 11.10 25.45
C ALA A 189 16.38 11.01 26.97
N ASP A 190 16.29 12.11 27.70
CA ASP A 190 16.32 12.12 29.16
C ASP A 190 15.02 11.55 29.77
N GLU A 191 13.91 11.57 29.00
CA GLU A 191 12.62 11.01 29.42
C GLU A 191 12.53 9.54 29.01
N ALA A 192 12.23 8.67 29.98
CA ALA A 192 12.23 7.22 29.77
C ALA A 192 11.27 6.77 28.67
N GLY A 193 10.06 7.33 28.63
CA GLY A 193 9.02 7.00 27.65
C GLY A 193 9.29 7.54 26.23
N LEU A 194 10.24 8.47 26.07
CA LEU A 194 10.62 9.04 24.77
C LEU A 194 11.97 8.53 24.28
N ARG A 195 12.74 7.88 25.17
CA ARG A 195 14.14 7.58 24.95
C ARG A 195 14.40 6.73 23.70
N ALA A 196 13.61 5.70 23.48
CA ALA A 196 13.77 4.83 22.32
C ALA A 196 13.58 5.59 21.00
N ALA A 197 12.54 6.40 20.92
CA ALA A 197 12.25 7.22 19.74
C ALA A 197 13.32 8.32 19.54
N ALA A 198 13.76 8.99 20.60
CA ALA A 198 14.81 9.99 20.54
C ALA A 198 16.14 9.39 20.06
N LEU A 199 16.55 8.24 20.56
CA LEU A 199 17.76 7.53 20.13
C LEU A 199 17.69 7.07 18.68
N TYR A 200 16.50 6.68 18.20
CA TYR A 200 16.30 6.35 16.80
C TYR A 200 16.62 7.54 15.88
N TYR A 201 16.09 8.74 16.18
CA TYR A 201 16.38 9.93 15.40
C TYR A 201 17.81 10.45 15.59
N LEU A 202 18.39 10.34 16.79
CA LEU A 202 19.81 10.63 17.02
C LEU A 202 20.71 9.74 16.16
N GLY A 203 20.40 8.44 16.07
CA GLY A 203 21.11 7.52 15.20
C GLY A 203 21.00 7.87 13.72
N GLN A 204 19.88 8.43 13.26
CA GLN A 204 19.76 8.96 11.89
C GLN A 204 20.63 10.20 11.68
N ILE A 205 20.70 11.11 12.65
CA ILE A 205 21.61 12.27 12.60
C ILE A 205 23.07 11.81 12.52
N ASP A 206 23.45 10.81 13.31
CA ASP A 206 24.82 10.27 13.27
C ASP A 206 25.16 9.64 11.92
N LEU A 207 24.20 8.95 11.27
CA LEU A 207 24.38 8.44 9.91
C LEU A 207 24.60 9.57 8.89
N LEU A 208 23.81 10.63 8.98
CA LEU A 208 23.94 11.80 8.11
C LEU A 208 25.27 12.51 8.34
N SER A 209 25.77 12.50 9.58
CA SER A 209 27.07 13.06 9.98
C SER A 209 28.24 12.11 9.72
N HIS A 210 27.99 10.92 9.15
CA HIS A 210 28.98 9.87 8.89
C HIS A 210 29.65 9.29 10.15
N ASP A 211 29.08 9.50 11.34
CA ASP A 211 29.52 8.86 12.59
C ASP A 211 28.83 7.50 12.76
N TYR A 212 29.27 6.54 11.97
CA TYR A 212 28.63 5.23 11.91
C TYR A 212 28.73 4.43 13.22
N GLN A 213 29.77 4.68 14.04
CA GLN A 213 29.89 4.02 15.31
C GLN A 213 28.84 4.53 16.31
N ARG A 214 28.66 5.84 16.42
CA ARG A 214 27.61 6.42 17.28
C ARG A 214 26.22 6.06 16.77
N ALA A 215 26.02 6.03 15.45
CA ALA A 215 24.76 5.55 14.86
C ALA A 215 24.45 4.12 15.30
N GLN A 216 25.42 3.21 15.21
CA GLN A 216 25.25 1.83 15.70
C GLN A 216 24.86 1.80 17.19
N ASP A 217 25.55 2.60 18.02
CA ASP A 217 25.33 2.60 19.46
C ASP A 217 23.92 3.11 19.81
N HIS A 218 23.50 4.26 19.26
CA HIS A 218 22.17 4.83 19.49
C HIS A 218 21.05 3.90 18.97
N LEU A 219 21.18 3.37 17.76
CA LEU A 219 20.16 2.52 17.16
C LEU A 219 20.04 1.15 17.84
N SER A 220 21.17 0.59 18.28
CA SER A 220 21.16 -0.66 19.05
C SER A 220 20.51 -0.47 20.42
N GLU A 221 20.75 0.67 21.08
CA GLU A 221 20.10 0.99 22.34
C GLU A 221 18.61 1.27 22.17
N ALA A 222 18.18 1.92 21.08
CA ALA A 222 16.77 2.10 20.74
C ALA A 222 16.05 0.75 20.64
N LEU A 223 16.62 -0.24 19.92
CA LEU A 223 16.08 -1.60 19.83
C LEU A 223 16.10 -2.36 21.15
N ARG A 224 17.09 -2.10 22.00
CA ARG A 224 17.15 -2.73 23.32
C ARG A 224 16.00 -2.26 24.21
N ILE A 225 15.63 -0.97 24.12
CA ILE A 225 14.53 -0.37 24.89
C ILE A 225 13.18 -0.79 24.28
N ASN A 226 13.04 -0.69 22.96
CA ASN A 226 11.84 -1.09 22.23
C ASN A 226 12.16 -2.15 21.16
N PRO A 227 12.17 -3.45 21.48
CA PRO A 227 12.49 -4.53 20.54
C PRO A 227 11.49 -4.66 19.38
N GLN A 228 10.30 -4.10 19.52
CA GLN A 228 9.27 -4.12 18.48
C GLN A 228 9.43 -3.01 17.43
N ALA A 229 10.34 -2.05 17.66
CA ALA A 229 10.60 -0.94 16.74
C ALA A 229 11.38 -1.40 15.50
N SER A 230 10.71 -2.13 14.62
CA SER A 230 11.36 -2.79 13.48
C SER A 230 11.90 -1.82 12.42
N GLU A 231 11.46 -0.57 12.39
CA GLU A 231 11.98 0.47 11.48
C GLU A 231 13.45 0.82 11.79
N VAL A 232 13.87 0.67 13.04
CA VAL A 232 15.26 0.90 13.49
C VAL A 232 16.25 -0.02 12.78
N HIS A 233 15.81 -1.18 12.30
CA HIS A 233 16.69 -2.14 11.64
C HIS A 233 17.30 -1.59 10.34
N TYR A 234 16.58 -0.75 9.59
CA TYR A 234 17.12 -0.22 8.33
C TYR A 234 18.31 0.74 8.54
N PRO A 235 18.22 1.81 9.34
CA PRO A 235 19.36 2.67 9.61
C PRO A 235 20.49 1.93 10.34
N LEU A 236 20.18 0.96 11.20
CA LEU A 236 21.19 0.14 11.86
C LEU A 236 21.95 -0.74 10.87
N ALA A 237 21.27 -1.30 9.88
CA ALA A 237 21.93 -2.04 8.80
C ALA A 237 22.83 -1.13 7.95
N GLN A 238 22.44 0.12 7.72
CA GLN A 238 23.30 1.10 7.05
C GLN A 238 24.57 1.37 7.87
N ALA A 239 24.45 1.58 9.18
CA ALA A 239 25.61 1.77 10.07
C ALA A 239 26.55 0.56 10.00
N TYR A 240 26.03 -0.67 10.13
CA TYR A 240 26.81 -1.91 10.02
C TYR A 240 27.51 -2.05 8.68
N ARG A 241 26.84 -1.71 7.57
CA ARG A 241 27.44 -1.75 6.23
C ARG A 241 28.66 -0.83 6.13
N HIS A 242 28.56 0.40 6.63
CA HIS A 242 29.66 1.36 6.62
C HIS A 242 30.80 0.95 7.56
N LEU A 243 30.50 0.24 8.64
CA LEU A 243 31.48 -0.33 9.56
C LEU A 243 32.09 -1.66 9.06
N GLY A 244 31.77 -2.11 7.85
CA GLY A 244 32.27 -3.36 7.26
C GLY A 244 31.65 -4.64 7.83
N LYS A 245 30.62 -4.54 8.68
CA LYS A 245 29.95 -5.67 9.33
C LYS A 245 28.81 -6.23 8.45
N GLN A 246 29.14 -6.78 7.28
CA GLN A 246 28.21 -7.15 6.23
C GLN A 246 27.12 -8.14 6.67
N GLU A 247 27.47 -9.16 7.47
CA GLU A 247 26.51 -10.18 7.91
C GLU A 247 25.44 -9.59 8.84
N LEU A 248 25.86 -8.73 9.79
CA LEU A 248 24.92 -8.02 10.66
C LEU A 248 24.01 -7.08 9.86
N ALA A 249 24.54 -6.41 8.84
CA ALA A 249 23.74 -5.57 7.97
C ALA A 249 22.64 -6.37 7.26
N ARG A 250 22.93 -7.56 6.72
CA ARG A 250 21.94 -8.43 6.09
C ARG A 250 20.89 -8.93 7.09
N GLU A 251 21.32 -9.34 8.28
CA GLU A 251 20.43 -9.79 9.34
C GLU A 251 19.41 -8.71 9.71
N HIS A 252 19.86 -7.47 9.90
CA HIS A 252 18.97 -6.36 10.25
C HIS A 252 18.07 -5.97 9.07
N LEU A 253 18.53 -5.98 7.83
CA LEU A 253 17.67 -5.74 6.67
C LEU A 253 16.54 -6.76 6.55
N ALA A 254 16.79 -8.03 6.90
CA ALA A 254 15.76 -9.07 6.88
C ALA A 254 14.68 -8.88 7.95
N ARG A 255 14.97 -8.11 9.01
CA ARG A 255 14.03 -7.81 10.11
C ARG A 255 13.33 -6.46 9.98
N PHE A 256 13.68 -5.68 8.94
CA PHE A 256 13.09 -4.37 8.73
C PHE A 256 11.60 -4.48 8.43
N LYS A 257 10.81 -3.69 9.14
CA LYS A 257 9.41 -3.36 8.91
C LYS A 257 9.21 -1.88 9.23
N GLN A 258 8.01 -1.33 9.00
CA GLN A 258 7.75 0.11 9.16
C GLN A 258 7.16 0.48 10.53
N LYS A 259 7.53 -0.20 11.60
CA LYS A 259 7.10 0.14 12.95
C LYS A 259 8.16 1.00 13.64
N THR A 260 7.86 2.29 13.81
CA THR A 260 8.68 3.25 14.56
C THR A 260 8.75 2.89 16.05
N PRO A 261 9.76 3.36 16.78
CA PRO A 261 9.75 3.28 18.25
C PRO A 261 8.57 4.02 18.85
N ASP A 262 7.95 3.40 19.84
CA ASP A 262 6.87 4.01 20.62
C ASP A 262 7.41 5.23 21.38
N ALA A 263 6.55 6.24 21.58
CA ALA A 263 6.86 7.45 22.32
C ALA A 263 5.67 7.84 23.21
N ASP A 264 5.92 7.94 24.51
CA ASP A 264 4.89 8.36 25.47
C ASP A 264 4.56 9.84 25.29
N ASP A 265 3.42 10.11 24.70
CA ASP A 265 2.92 11.46 24.47
C ASP A 265 1.49 11.56 25.04
N PRO A 266 1.31 12.08 26.27
CA PRO A 266 0.01 12.11 26.94
C PRO A 266 -1.06 12.87 26.15
N LEU A 267 -0.71 13.95 25.45
CA LEU A 267 -1.68 14.69 24.64
C LEU A 267 -2.10 13.92 23.39
N VAL A 268 -1.19 13.18 22.77
CA VAL A 268 -1.55 12.30 21.64
C VAL A 268 -2.39 11.13 22.14
N ALA A 269 -2.03 10.54 23.29
CA ALA A 269 -2.83 9.50 23.92
C ALA A 269 -4.24 10.00 24.30
N GLU A 270 -4.38 11.27 24.74
CA GLU A 270 -5.68 11.89 24.98
C GLU A 270 -6.50 12.00 23.70
N LEU A 271 -5.91 12.45 22.58
CA LEU A 271 -6.57 12.45 21.27
C LEU A 271 -7.05 11.05 20.87
N GLU A 272 -6.25 10.03 21.17
CA GLU A 272 -6.60 8.64 20.90
C GLU A 272 -7.74 8.15 21.81
N THR A 273 -7.86 8.64 23.04
CA THR A 273 -8.91 8.24 23.99
C THR A 273 -10.23 8.98 23.81
N VAL A 274 -10.25 10.18 23.27
CA VAL A 274 -11.50 10.88 22.89
C VAL A 274 -12.34 9.99 21.96
N LEU A 275 -11.74 8.96 21.45
CA LEU A 275 -12.23 8.15 20.35
C LEU A 275 -12.04 6.64 20.59
N GLN A 276 -12.40 6.15 21.75
CA GLN A 276 -12.76 4.74 21.89
C GLN A 276 -13.96 4.42 20.99
N THR A 277 -13.77 4.68 19.69
CA THR A 277 -14.70 4.30 18.64
C THR A 277 -14.14 3.05 17.95
N SER A 278 -15.02 2.20 17.49
CA SER A 278 -14.70 1.08 16.62
C SER A 278 -13.80 1.49 15.45
N HIS A 279 -14.02 2.68 14.89
CA HIS A 279 -13.27 3.22 13.77
C HIS A 279 -11.75 3.35 14.04
N TRP A 280 -11.38 3.77 15.24
CA TRP A 280 -9.96 3.84 15.60
C TRP A 280 -9.28 2.46 15.53
N ASP A 281 -9.89 1.46 16.15
CA ASP A 281 -9.39 0.10 16.12
C ASP A 281 -9.40 -0.45 14.69
N PHE A 282 -10.42 -0.18 13.87
CA PHE A 282 -10.45 -0.59 12.45
C PHE A 282 -9.33 0.06 11.65
N ARG A 283 -9.05 1.34 11.87
CA ARG A 283 -7.95 2.05 11.22
C ARG A 283 -6.59 1.46 11.62
N LEU A 284 -6.35 1.23 12.91
CA LEU A 284 -5.13 0.59 13.39
C LEU A 284 -4.99 -0.83 12.84
N GLY A 285 -6.08 -1.59 12.76
CA GLY A 285 -6.10 -2.91 12.15
C GLY A 285 -5.71 -2.87 10.68
N MET A 286 -6.23 -1.92 9.91
CA MET A 286 -5.84 -1.74 8.50
C MET A 286 -4.38 -1.29 8.36
N GLN A 287 -3.93 -0.36 9.18
CA GLN A 287 -2.52 0.08 9.20
C GLN A 287 -1.58 -1.09 9.52
N ALA A 288 -1.94 -1.93 10.48
CA ALA A 288 -1.18 -3.13 10.82
C ALA A 288 -1.08 -4.10 9.62
N ILE A 289 -2.15 -4.25 8.81
CA ILE A 289 -2.10 -5.06 7.57
C ILE A 289 -1.22 -4.41 6.51
N MET A 290 -1.49 -3.14 6.18
CA MET A 290 -0.98 -2.51 4.95
C MET A 290 0.45 -2.00 5.09
N GLU A 291 0.80 -1.44 6.24
CA GLU A 291 2.07 -0.75 6.46
C GLU A 291 3.04 -1.61 7.29
N GLN A 292 2.55 -2.21 8.38
CA GLN A 292 3.40 -2.89 9.35
C GLN A 292 3.56 -4.38 9.08
N HIS A 293 2.65 -5.00 8.31
CA HIS A 293 2.53 -6.44 8.11
C HIS A 293 2.47 -7.22 9.45
N ASP A 294 1.88 -6.58 10.46
CA ASP A 294 1.65 -7.14 11.79
C ASP A 294 0.21 -7.66 11.88
N TYR A 295 0.04 -8.88 11.40
CA TYR A 295 -1.29 -9.48 11.28
C TYR A 295 -1.90 -9.89 12.62
N GLU A 296 -1.07 -10.12 13.65
CA GLU A 296 -1.53 -10.41 15.00
C GLU A 296 -2.13 -9.15 15.65
N ALA A 297 -1.43 -8.03 15.54
CA ALA A 297 -1.96 -6.73 15.97
C ALA A 297 -3.24 -6.35 15.20
N ALA A 298 -3.28 -6.62 13.88
CA ALA A 298 -4.47 -6.38 13.08
C ALA A 298 -5.69 -7.17 13.57
N ILE A 299 -5.52 -8.45 13.89
CA ILE A 299 -6.56 -9.32 14.44
C ILE A 299 -7.10 -8.74 15.75
N GLU A 300 -6.22 -8.34 16.68
CA GLU A 300 -6.62 -7.77 17.97
C GLU A 300 -7.38 -6.45 17.81
N HIS A 301 -6.92 -5.56 16.92
CA HIS A 301 -7.60 -4.30 16.66
C HIS A 301 -8.97 -4.51 16.02
N PHE A 302 -9.10 -5.34 14.99
CA PHE A 302 -10.41 -5.62 14.40
C PHE A 302 -11.37 -6.26 15.39
N LYS A 303 -10.88 -7.14 16.25
CA LYS A 303 -11.68 -7.76 17.31
C LYS A 303 -12.23 -6.72 18.28
N LYS A 304 -11.38 -5.82 18.79
CA LYS A 304 -11.81 -4.71 19.68
C LYS A 304 -12.83 -3.79 19.02
N GLY A 305 -12.56 -3.38 17.78
CA GLY A 305 -13.50 -2.54 17.04
C GLY A 305 -14.85 -3.23 16.82
N LEU A 306 -14.87 -4.54 16.55
CA LEU A 306 -16.09 -5.32 16.37
C LEU A 306 -16.82 -5.63 17.69
N GLU A 307 -16.18 -5.52 18.84
CA GLU A 307 -16.87 -5.53 20.15
C GLU A 307 -17.75 -4.26 20.33
N ILE A 308 -17.35 -3.15 19.70
CA ILE A 308 -18.07 -1.86 19.76
C ILE A 308 -19.12 -1.77 18.64
N ASP A 309 -18.75 -2.17 17.41
CA ASP A 309 -19.59 -2.12 16.21
C ASP A 309 -19.64 -3.50 15.50
N PRO A 310 -20.39 -4.46 16.04
CA PRO A 310 -20.42 -5.84 15.55
C PRO A 310 -21.05 -5.99 14.16
N ASP A 311 -21.90 -5.04 13.76
CA ASP A 311 -22.67 -5.09 12.52
C ASP A 311 -21.92 -4.48 11.32
N ASN A 312 -20.68 -4.00 11.51
CA ASN A 312 -19.87 -3.41 10.46
C ASN A 312 -19.33 -4.49 9.50
N LEU A 313 -20.03 -4.66 8.38
CA LEU A 313 -19.67 -5.71 7.40
C LEU A 313 -18.29 -5.49 6.79
N ALA A 314 -17.90 -4.23 6.51
CA ALA A 314 -16.59 -3.91 5.95
C ALA A 314 -15.45 -4.26 6.93
N ALA A 315 -15.64 -3.96 8.22
CA ALA A 315 -14.70 -4.34 9.28
C ALA A 315 -14.64 -5.86 9.45
N ARG A 316 -15.76 -6.56 9.38
CA ARG A 316 -15.83 -8.03 9.46
C ARG A 316 -15.10 -8.69 8.28
N VAL A 317 -15.18 -8.13 7.08
CA VAL A 317 -14.41 -8.60 5.92
C VAL A 317 -12.92 -8.37 6.14
N SER A 318 -12.54 -7.17 6.64
CA SER A 318 -11.15 -6.85 6.94
C SER A 318 -10.58 -7.71 8.08
N TYR A 319 -11.41 -8.06 9.06
CA TYR A 319 -11.07 -9.03 10.10
C TYR A 319 -10.81 -10.43 9.50
N GLY A 320 -11.66 -10.88 8.59
CA GLY A 320 -11.45 -12.11 7.82
C GLY A 320 -10.14 -12.10 7.05
N ARG A 321 -9.78 -10.94 6.46
CA ARG A 321 -8.50 -10.69 5.80
C ARG A 321 -7.33 -10.83 6.77
N ALA A 322 -7.39 -10.17 7.93
CA ALA A 322 -6.36 -10.26 8.96
C ALA A 322 -6.16 -11.70 9.47
N LEU A 323 -7.25 -12.41 9.72
CA LEU A 323 -7.22 -13.82 10.13
C LEU A 323 -6.51 -14.70 9.11
N TYR A 324 -6.78 -14.50 7.81
CA TYR A 324 -6.12 -15.27 6.76
C TYR A 324 -4.61 -15.00 6.75
N LEU A 325 -4.20 -13.74 6.75
CA LEU A 325 -2.80 -13.32 6.74
C LEU A 325 -2.06 -13.74 8.01
N GLY A 326 -2.75 -13.80 9.14
CA GLY A 326 -2.27 -14.32 10.43
C GLY A 326 -2.25 -15.86 10.53
N GLY A 327 -2.44 -16.59 9.40
CA GLY A 327 -2.34 -18.05 9.35
C GLY A 327 -3.55 -18.79 9.92
N GLN A 328 -4.72 -18.16 10.00
CA GLN A 328 -5.98 -18.71 10.51
C GLN A 328 -7.04 -18.85 9.39
N PRO A 329 -6.78 -19.64 8.33
CA PRO A 329 -7.64 -19.66 7.14
C PRO A 329 -9.05 -20.23 7.37
N ASP A 330 -9.24 -21.09 8.36
CA ASP A 330 -10.58 -21.62 8.68
C ASP A 330 -11.43 -20.58 9.41
N ALA A 331 -10.82 -19.80 10.30
CA ALA A 331 -11.49 -18.67 10.95
C ALA A 331 -11.83 -17.56 9.94
N ALA A 332 -10.93 -17.29 8.99
CA ALA A 332 -11.19 -16.37 7.88
C ALA A 332 -12.37 -16.81 7.02
N GLU A 333 -12.43 -18.10 6.62
CA GLU A 333 -13.55 -18.64 5.85
C GLU A 333 -14.89 -18.52 6.61
N ALA A 334 -14.89 -18.83 7.91
CA ALA A 334 -16.06 -18.70 8.76
C ALA A 334 -16.55 -17.24 8.85
N GLN A 335 -15.61 -16.30 9.04
CA GLN A 335 -15.90 -14.87 9.14
C GLN A 335 -16.46 -14.32 7.82
N LEU A 336 -15.86 -14.63 6.68
CA LEU A 336 -16.35 -14.21 5.37
C LEU A 336 -17.73 -14.81 5.05
N ASN A 337 -17.96 -16.07 5.39
CA ASN A 337 -19.29 -16.70 5.24
C ASN A 337 -20.34 -16.03 6.13
N SER A 338 -20.00 -15.57 7.34
CA SER A 338 -20.94 -14.85 8.20
C SER A 338 -21.37 -13.52 7.58
N VAL A 339 -20.45 -12.79 6.94
CA VAL A 339 -20.78 -11.58 6.18
C VAL A 339 -21.73 -11.90 5.02
N LEU A 340 -21.43 -12.96 4.26
CA LEU A 340 -22.26 -13.37 3.11
C LEU A 340 -23.63 -13.97 3.49
N ALA A 341 -23.82 -14.36 4.75
CA ALA A 341 -25.13 -14.74 5.25
C ALA A 341 -26.06 -13.52 5.43
N GLU A 342 -25.49 -12.35 5.73
CA GLU A 342 -26.22 -11.09 5.88
C GLU A 342 -26.32 -10.32 4.55
N ASP A 343 -25.18 -10.21 3.82
CA ASP A 343 -25.12 -9.61 2.48
C ASP A 343 -24.52 -10.60 1.47
N PRO A 344 -25.33 -11.42 0.82
CA PRO A 344 -24.87 -12.38 -0.19
C PRO A 344 -24.18 -11.74 -1.42
N GLN A 345 -24.40 -10.43 -1.63
CA GLN A 345 -23.85 -9.68 -2.76
C GLN A 345 -22.60 -8.87 -2.40
N HIS A 346 -22.12 -8.95 -1.18
CA HIS A 346 -20.92 -8.21 -0.75
C HIS A 346 -19.70 -8.59 -1.59
N ILE A 347 -19.27 -7.69 -2.47
CA ILE A 347 -18.26 -7.96 -3.51
C ILE A 347 -16.96 -8.47 -2.90
N LEU A 348 -16.41 -7.73 -1.95
CA LEU A 348 -15.09 -8.02 -1.37
C LEU A 348 -15.09 -9.33 -0.57
N ALA A 349 -16.18 -9.64 0.15
CA ALA A 349 -16.32 -10.92 0.86
C ALA A 349 -16.38 -12.10 -0.12
N ASN A 350 -17.12 -11.96 -1.24
CA ASN A 350 -17.15 -12.94 -2.31
C ASN A 350 -15.76 -13.11 -2.95
N PHE A 351 -15.02 -12.02 -3.16
CA PHE A 351 -13.70 -12.04 -3.75
C PHE A 351 -12.69 -12.79 -2.86
N PHE A 352 -12.55 -12.41 -1.61
CA PHE A 352 -11.65 -13.09 -0.69
C PHE A 352 -12.00 -14.56 -0.46
N LEU A 353 -13.29 -14.88 -0.39
CA LEU A 353 -13.73 -16.27 -0.27
C LEU A 353 -13.38 -17.08 -1.52
N ALA A 354 -13.49 -16.48 -2.72
CA ALA A 354 -13.08 -17.13 -3.97
C ALA A 354 -11.58 -17.42 -3.99
N VAL A 355 -10.75 -16.44 -3.66
CA VAL A 355 -9.28 -16.60 -3.54
C VAL A 355 -8.92 -17.70 -2.54
N LEU A 356 -9.58 -17.72 -1.38
CA LEU A 356 -9.37 -18.74 -0.35
C LEU A 356 -9.77 -20.13 -0.86
N TRP A 357 -10.87 -20.27 -1.58
CA TRP A 357 -11.26 -21.56 -2.13
C TRP A 357 -10.37 -22.03 -3.27
N GLU A 358 -9.88 -21.13 -4.10
CA GLU A 358 -8.90 -21.45 -5.15
C GLU A 358 -7.60 -21.98 -4.53
N SER A 359 -7.09 -21.31 -3.49
CA SER A 359 -5.89 -21.75 -2.77
C SER A 359 -6.04 -23.11 -2.07
N ARG A 360 -7.29 -23.52 -1.80
CA ARG A 360 -7.63 -24.82 -1.22
C ARG A 360 -8.04 -25.87 -2.28
N HIS A 361 -7.66 -25.65 -3.54
CA HIS A 361 -7.96 -26.54 -4.66
C HIS A 361 -9.47 -26.82 -4.84
N LYS A 362 -10.30 -25.77 -4.68
CA LYS A 362 -11.75 -25.81 -4.94
C LYS A 362 -12.11 -24.84 -6.09
N PRO A 363 -11.54 -25.02 -7.30
CA PRO A 363 -11.63 -24.03 -8.38
C PRO A 363 -13.06 -23.81 -8.89
N GLU A 364 -13.96 -24.80 -8.83
CA GLU A 364 -15.35 -24.66 -9.27
C GLU A 364 -16.12 -23.70 -8.34
N LYS A 365 -15.86 -23.79 -7.02
CA LYS A 365 -16.46 -22.88 -6.05
C LYS A 365 -15.93 -21.47 -6.21
N ALA A 366 -14.61 -21.33 -6.42
CA ALA A 366 -13.98 -20.04 -6.68
C ALA A 366 -14.56 -19.39 -7.94
N ALA A 367 -14.63 -20.13 -9.05
CA ALA A 367 -15.18 -19.64 -10.31
C ALA A 367 -16.62 -19.14 -10.18
N ALA A 368 -17.47 -19.86 -9.42
CA ALA A 368 -18.85 -19.45 -9.19
C ALA A 368 -18.94 -18.10 -8.47
N ARG A 369 -18.03 -17.82 -7.51
CA ARG A 369 -17.97 -16.53 -6.80
C ARG A 369 -17.44 -15.41 -7.69
N TYR A 370 -16.37 -15.63 -8.44
CA TYR A 370 -15.89 -14.65 -9.41
C TYR A 370 -16.96 -14.31 -10.45
N GLN A 371 -17.71 -15.31 -10.95
CA GLN A 371 -18.83 -15.08 -11.86
C GLN A 371 -19.98 -14.27 -11.22
N LEU A 372 -20.24 -14.47 -9.92
CA LEU A 372 -21.21 -13.66 -9.19
C LEU A 372 -20.72 -12.20 -9.12
N ILE A 373 -19.45 -11.98 -8.80
CA ILE A 373 -18.86 -10.64 -8.79
C ILE A 373 -19.04 -9.96 -10.14
N LEU A 374 -18.72 -10.63 -11.25
CA LEU A 374 -18.86 -10.07 -12.60
C LEU A 374 -20.32 -9.82 -13.03
N LYS A 375 -21.29 -10.45 -12.39
CA LYS A 375 -22.71 -10.10 -12.58
C LYS A 375 -23.08 -8.81 -11.85
N LEU A 376 -22.45 -8.51 -10.74
CA LEU A 376 -22.69 -7.32 -9.91
C LEU A 376 -21.84 -6.13 -10.40
N GLU A 377 -20.58 -6.38 -10.68
CA GLU A 377 -19.58 -5.44 -11.19
C GLU A 377 -18.91 -6.00 -12.44
N PRO A 378 -19.46 -5.73 -13.63
CA PRO A 378 -18.95 -6.27 -14.89
C PRO A 378 -17.53 -5.84 -15.27
N GLU A 379 -16.99 -4.81 -14.63
CA GLU A 379 -15.64 -4.27 -14.86
C GLU A 379 -14.67 -4.59 -13.71
N HIS A 380 -14.97 -5.59 -12.87
CA HIS A 380 -14.11 -5.97 -11.75
C HIS A 380 -12.85 -6.70 -12.25
N GLU A 381 -11.73 -5.97 -12.34
CA GLU A 381 -10.48 -6.43 -12.95
C GLU A 381 -9.92 -7.72 -12.31
N GLY A 382 -9.94 -7.82 -10.98
CA GLY A 382 -9.44 -8.99 -10.26
C GLY A 382 -10.25 -10.24 -10.55
N ALA A 383 -11.59 -10.14 -10.62
CA ALA A 383 -12.45 -11.27 -10.93
C ALA A 383 -12.21 -11.77 -12.38
N HIS A 384 -12.06 -10.86 -13.34
CA HIS A 384 -11.68 -11.21 -14.71
C HIS A 384 -10.33 -11.91 -14.76
N PHE A 385 -9.31 -11.38 -14.06
CA PHE A 385 -7.97 -11.94 -14.07
C PHE A 385 -7.92 -13.36 -13.49
N TYR A 386 -8.55 -13.59 -12.33
CA TYR A 386 -8.55 -14.92 -11.71
C TYR A 386 -9.41 -15.94 -12.47
N ILE A 387 -10.55 -15.53 -13.04
CA ILE A 387 -11.30 -16.41 -13.95
C ILE A 387 -10.44 -16.79 -15.16
N ALA A 388 -9.69 -15.82 -15.73
CA ALA A 388 -8.82 -16.10 -16.86
C ALA A 388 -7.76 -17.15 -16.51
N ASN A 389 -7.14 -17.05 -15.33
CA ASN A 389 -6.17 -18.04 -14.83
C ASN A 389 -6.81 -19.44 -14.72
N LEU A 390 -8.00 -19.54 -14.13
CA LEU A 390 -8.73 -20.81 -14.01
C LEU A 390 -9.06 -21.42 -15.39
N LEU A 391 -9.54 -20.61 -16.31
CA LEU A 391 -9.84 -21.04 -17.69
C LEU A 391 -8.58 -21.50 -18.43
N PHE A 392 -7.47 -20.79 -18.25
CA PHE A 392 -6.19 -21.14 -18.83
C PHE A 392 -5.71 -22.52 -18.35
N HIS A 393 -5.76 -22.79 -17.05
CA HIS A 393 -5.42 -24.10 -16.48
C HIS A 393 -6.36 -25.23 -16.92
N GLN A 394 -7.60 -24.89 -17.28
CA GLN A 394 -8.58 -25.84 -17.86
C GLN A 394 -8.38 -26.08 -19.37
N GLY A 395 -7.39 -25.41 -20.00
CA GLY A 395 -7.19 -25.48 -21.45
C GLY A 395 -8.22 -24.70 -22.29
N ARG A 396 -9.07 -23.90 -21.66
CA ARG A 396 -10.09 -23.06 -22.32
C ARG A 396 -9.50 -21.73 -22.77
N PHE A 397 -8.47 -21.82 -23.62
CA PHE A 397 -7.58 -20.71 -23.92
C PHE A 397 -8.28 -19.52 -24.58
N GLN A 398 -9.23 -19.76 -25.50
CA GLN A 398 -9.98 -18.68 -26.15
C GLN A 398 -10.79 -17.86 -25.15
N GLU A 399 -11.40 -18.54 -24.18
CA GLU A 399 -12.17 -17.89 -23.12
C GLU A 399 -11.26 -17.21 -22.12
N ALA A 400 -10.12 -17.80 -21.79
CA ALA A 400 -9.10 -17.18 -20.94
C ALA A 400 -8.60 -15.86 -21.54
N ALA A 401 -8.29 -15.84 -22.85
CA ALA A 401 -7.85 -14.62 -23.54
C ALA A 401 -8.92 -13.51 -23.49
N ALA A 402 -10.19 -13.86 -23.65
CA ALA A 402 -11.28 -12.90 -23.53
C ALA A 402 -11.37 -12.27 -22.13
N GLN A 403 -11.17 -13.09 -21.09
CA GLN A 403 -11.19 -12.60 -19.70
C GLN A 403 -9.94 -11.76 -19.37
N TYR A 404 -8.74 -12.14 -19.83
CA TYR A 404 -7.55 -11.29 -19.66
C TYR A 404 -7.73 -9.94 -20.33
N ARG A 405 -8.32 -9.92 -21.53
CA ARG A 405 -8.64 -8.67 -22.24
C ARG A 405 -9.62 -7.80 -21.47
N ALA A 406 -10.64 -8.39 -20.86
CA ALA A 406 -11.60 -7.68 -20.03
C ALA A 406 -10.92 -7.11 -18.78
N ALA A 407 -10.03 -7.87 -18.12
CA ALA A 407 -9.23 -7.39 -16.99
C ALA A 407 -8.39 -6.16 -17.38
N LEU A 408 -7.72 -6.20 -18.55
CA LEU A 408 -6.91 -5.09 -19.06
C LEU A 408 -7.74 -3.87 -19.49
N ALA A 409 -8.98 -4.08 -19.91
CA ALA A 409 -9.91 -2.99 -20.22
C ALA A 409 -10.39 -2.27 -18.96
N ALA A 410 -10.57 -3.02 -17.86
CA ALA A 410 -10.95 -2.50 -16.55
C ALA A 410 -9.77 -1.81 -15.86
N SER A 411 -8.57 -2.40 -15.92
CA SER A 411 -7.34 -1.83 -15.37
C SER A 411 -6.13 -2.19 -16.23
N SER A 412 -5.41 -1.16 -16.70
CA SER A 412 -4.14 -1.36 -17.43
C SER A 412 -2.99 -1.79 -16.52
N GLU A 413 -3.19 -1.83 -15.21
CA GLU A 413 -2.16 -2.05 -14.19
C GLU A 413 -2.00 -3.52 -13.77
N ILE A 414 -2.30 -4.46 -14.67
CA ILE A 414 -2.13 -5.90 -14.47
C ILE A 414 -1.06 -6.44 -15.43
N PRO A 415 0.26 -6.26 -15.12
CA PRO A 415 1.33 -6.65 -16.04
C PRO A 415 1.25 -8.10 -16.53
N PRO A 416 0.96 -9.12 -15.70
CA PRO A 416 0.88 -10.50 -16.18
C PRO A 416 -0.21 -10.70 -17.24
N ALA A 417 -1.35 -10.04 -17.14
CA ALA A 417 -2.46 -10.20 -18.09
C ALA A 417 -2.05 -9.79 -19.51
N ARG A 418 -1.13 -8.81 -19.67
CA ARG A 418 -0.64 -8.34 -20.98
C ARG A 418 0.06 -9.44 -21.76
N LEU A 419 0.79 -10.32 -21.09
CA LEU A 419 1.46 -11.45 -21.73
C LEU A 419 0.53 -12.65 -21.84
N LEU A 420 -0.17 -13.00 -20.76
CA LEU A 420 -1.00 -14.19 -20.68
C LEU A 420 -2.17 -14.20 -21.66
N GLU A 421 -2.73 -13.03 -22.01
CA GLU A 421 -3.70 -12.91 -23.10
C GLU A 421 -3.13 -13.44 -24.40
N LEU A 422 -1.92 -13.00 -24.79
CA LEU A 422 -1.29 -13.41 -26.05
C LEU A 422 -0.87 -14.88 -26.03
N VAL A 423 -0.39 -15.36 -24.90
CA VAL A 423 -0.08 -16.79 -24.73
C VAL A 423 -1.35 -17.63 -24.86
N ALA A 424 -2.45 -17.20 -24.29
CA ALA A 424 -3.73 -17.89 -24.42
C ALA A 424 -4.23 -17.89 -25.88
N LEU A 425 -4.14 -16.76 -26.59
CA LEU A 425 -4.49 -16.68 -28.02
C LEU A 425 -3.61 -17.62 -28.87
N HIS A 426 -2.32 -17.65 -28.64
CA HIS A 426 -1.41 -18.56 -29.34
C HIS A 426 -1.78 -20.04 -29.07
N ARG A 427 -2.06 -20.40 -27.80
CA ARG A 427 -2.51 -21.76 -27.45
C ARG A 427 -3.90 -22.11 -28.01
N ALA A 428 -4.73 -21.11 -28.25
CA ALA A 428 -6.02 -21.25 -28.95
C ALA A 428 -5.87 -21.44 -30.46
N GLY A 429 -4.64 -21.37 -31.01
CA GLY A 429 -4.34 -21.59 -32.43
C GLY A 429 -4.39 -20.33 -33.30
N HIS A 430 -4.31 -19.14 -32.72
CA HIS A 430 -4.16 -17.90 -33.48
C HIS A 430 -2.81 -17.86 -34.21
N ALA A 431 -2.77 -17.19 -35.38
CA ALA A 431 -1.58 -17.12 -36.21
C ALA A 431 -0.42 -16.40 -35.51
N ASP A 432 0.79 -16.95 -35.63
CA ASP A 432 2.01 -16.34 -35.06
C ASP A 432 2.22 -14.90 -35.54
N SER A 433 1.82 -14.58 -36.77
CA SER A 433 1.92 -13.23 -37.35
C SER A 433 1.06 -12.20 -36.62
N ASP A 434 -0.14 -12.57 -36.17
CA ASP A 434 -1.02 -11.68 -35.41
C ASP A 434 -0.50 -11.49 -34.01
N ILE A 435 -0.05 -12.58 -33.36
CA ILE A 435 0.57 -12.56 -32.04
C ILE A 435 1.84 -11.71 -32.05
N ALA A 436 2.70 -11.85 -33.05
CA ALA A 436 3.94 -11.08 -33.17
C ALA A 436 3.68 -9.58 -33.26
N ARG A 437 2.70 -9.18 -34.08
CA ARG A 437 2.32 -7.77 -34.26
C ARG A 437 1.85 -7.15 -32.94
N GLU A 438 0.97 -7.83 -32.24
CA GLU A 438 0.44 -7.37 -30.97
C GLU A 438 1.53 -7.33 -29.89
N LEU A 439 2.37 -8.37 -29.81
CA LEU A 439 3.45 -8.47 -28.86
C LEU A 439 4.51 -7.36 -29.07
N GLU A 440 4.84 -7.05 -30.33
CA GLU A 440 5.72 -5.92 -30.64
C GLU A 440 5.14 -4.57 -30.21
N GLN A 441 3.84 -4.38 -30.41
CA GLN A 441 3.17 -3.18 -29.94
C GLN A 441 3.28 -3.06 -28.42
N ARG A 442 3.04 -4.16 -27.69
CA ARG A 442 3.16 -4.17 -26.20
C ARG A 442 4.58 -3.95 -25.74
N VAL A 443 5.58 -4.53 -26.38
CA VAL A 443 7.01 -4.28 -26.05
C VAL A 443 7.37 -2.80 -26.24
N ARG A 444 6.84 -2.13 -27.27
CA ARG A 444 7.04 -0.68 -27.45
C ARG A 444 6.31 0.17 -26.41
N GLN A 445 5.12 -0.26 -26.03
CA GLN A 445 4.29 0.46 -25.05
C GLN A 445 4.80 0.26 -23.60
N TYR A 446 5.33 -0.92 -23.31
CA TYR A 446 5.81 -1.31 -21.98
C TYR A 446 7.27 -1.81 -22.04
N PRO A 447 8.24 -0.93 -22.34
CA PRO A 447 9.62 -1.33 -22.60
C PRO A 447 10.35 -1.93 -21.38
N ASP A 448 9.86 -1.67 -20.17
CA ASP A 448 10.43 -2.18 -18.94
C ASP A 448 9.90 -3.56 -18.53
N GLN A 449 8.84 -4.04 -19.20
CA GLN A 449 8.30 -5.37 -18.94
C GLN A 449 9.11 -6.45 -19.69
N SER A 450 10.04 -7.06 -18.97
CA SER A 450 11.00 -8.06 -19.51
C SER A 450 10.34 -9.30 -20.09
N GLU A 451 9.22 -9.74 -19.52
CA GLU A 451 8.48 -10.93 -19.92
C GLU A 451 7.92 -10.81 -21.35
N LEU A 452 7.52 -9.61 -21.75
CA LEU A 452 7.08 -9.35 -23.14
C LEU A 452 8.24 -9.49 -24.13
N LYS A 453 9.44 -8.98 -23.78
CA LYS A 453 10.65 -9.12 -24.59
C LYS A 453 11.05 -10.58 -24.69
N TYR A 454 11.07 -11.31 -23.56
CA TYR A 454 11.35 -12.75 -23.54
C TYR A 454 10.44 -13.53 -24.47
N ALA A 455 9.13 -13.31 -24.38
CA ALA A 455 8.15 -13.98 -25.23
C ALA A 455 8.35 -13.66 -26.72
N LEU A 456 8.67 -12.40 -27.06
CA LEU A 456 8.92 -11.98 -28.43
C LEU A 456 10.22 -12.60 -28.98
N ILE A 457 11.29 -12.68 -28.20
CA ILE A 457 12.55 -13.33 -28.58
C ILE A 457 12.27 -14.79 -28.98
N ARG A 458 11.53 -15.54 -28.17
CA ARG A 458 11.21 -16.93 -28.45
C ARG A 458 10.34 -17.08 -29.71
N LEU A 459 9.34 -16.23 -29.87
CA LEU A 459 8.45 -16.24 -31.05
C LEU A 459 9.25 -15.94 -32.35
N ARG A 460 10.11 -14.92 -32.32
CA ARG A 460 10.97 -14.55 -33.46
C ARG A 460 12.04 -15.59 -33.78
N SER A 461 12.46 -16.38 -32.80
CA SER A 461 13.46 -17.43 -33.00
C SER A 461 12.88 -18.77 -33.48
N LEU A 462 11.68 -19.13 -33.02
CA LEU A 462 11.14 -20.50 -33.18
C LEU A 462 9.91 -20.61 -34.07
N SER A 463 9.28 -19.52 -34.48
CA SER A 463 8.10 -19.59 -35.35
C SER A 463 8.39 -20.38 -36.61
N LYS A 464 7.47 -21.24 -37.00
CA LYS A 464 7.51 -21.98 -38.27
C LYS A 464 7.18 -21.08 -39.45
N ASP A 465 6.50 -19.95 -39.23
CA ASP A 465 6.22 -18.96 -40.22
C ASP A 465 7.49 -18.13 -40.50
N ALA A 466 8.02 -18.26 -41.72
CA ALA A 466 9.21 -17.53 -42.15
C ALA A 466 9.02 -16.00 -42.16
N ALA A 467 7.79 -15.52 -42.29
CA ALA A 467 7.49 -14.09 -42.22
C ALA A 467 7.52 -13.54 -40.78
N VAL A 468 7.38 -14.42 -39.77
CA VAL A 468 7.45 -14.09 -38.36
C VAL A 468 8.87 -14.25 -37.81
N ARG A 469 9.61 -15.24 -38.30
CA ARG A 469 10.98 -15.52 -37.86
C ARG A 469 11.94 -14.39 -38.24
N ASP A 470 12.58 -13.78 -37.24
CA ASP A 470 13.50 -12.65 -37.41
C ASP A 470 14.65 -12.78 -36.42
N SER A 471 15.77 -13.37 -36.87
CA SER A 471 16.96 -13.61 -36.07
C SER A 471 17.61 -12.32 -35.60
N PHE A 472 17.61 -11.27 -36.42
CA PHE A 472 18.20 -9.99 -36.11
C PHE A 472 17.45 -9.29 -34.96
N GLN A 473 16.11 -9.23 -35.05
CA GLN A 473 15.28 -8.65 -33.99
C GLN A 473 15.38 -9.46 -32.69
N ALA A 474 15.32 -10.80 -32.78
CA ALA A 474 15.47 -11.68 -31.64
C ALA A 474 16.79 -11.45 -30.90
N LEU A 475 17.91 -11.44 -31.64
CA LEU A 475 19.23 -11.24 -31.07
C LEU A 475 19.42 -9.83 -30.49
N THR A 476 18.87 -8.81 -31.14
CA THR A 476 18.89 -7.43 -30.63
C THR A 476 18.19 -7.33 -29.28
N LEU A 477 16.96 -7.84 -29.15
CA LEU A 477 16.20 -7.84 -27.92
C LEU A 477 16.87 -8.67 -26.81
N ALA A 478 17.44 -9.84 -27.17
CA ALA A 478 18.11 -10.72 -26.21
C ALA A 478 19.39 -10.08 -25.67
N ASN A 479 20.17 -9.37 -26.49
CA ASN A 479 21.34 -8.62 -26.07
C ASN A 479 21.02 -7.40 -25.20
N GLU A 480 19.80 -6.86 -25.29
CA GLU A 480 19.34 -5.84 -24.34
C GLU A 480 18.86 -6.43 -23.02
N LEU A 481 18.22 -7.60 -23.05
CA LEU A 481 17.54 -8.22 -21.92
C LEU A 481 18.51 -8.94 -20.99
N ALA A 482 19.30 -9.89 -21.51
CA ALA A 482 20.12 -10.78 -20.71
C ALA A 482 21.20 -10.06 -19.87
N PRO A 483 21.90 -9.01 -20.35
CA PRO A 483 22.86 -8.27 -19.51
C PRO A 483 22.22 -7.43 -18.40
N LYS A 484 20.98 -6.98 -18.61
CA LYS A 484 20.25 -6.19 -17.58
C LYS A 484 19.66 -7.09 -16.50
N GLN A 485 19.21 -8.27 -16.89
CA GLN A 485 18.58 -9.26 -16.02
C GLN A 485 19.13 -10.66 -16.36
N PRO A 486 20.31 -11.04 -15.84
CA PRO A 486 20.98 -12.29 -16.18
C PRO A 486 20.36 -13.51 -15.47
N THR A 487 19.07 -13.75 -15.70
CA THR A 487 18.38 -14.95 -15.23
C THR A 487 18.65 -16.12 -16.17
N PRO A 488 18.56 -17.38 -15.70
CA PRO A 488 18.71 -18.56 -16.56
C PRO A 488 17.80 -18.49 -17.81
N LEU A 489 16.55 -18.09 -17.67
CA LEU A 489 15.59 -17.95 -18.78
C LEU A 489 16.03 -16.90 -19.80
N ASN A 490 16.54 -15.76 -19.36
CA ASN A 490 16.98 -14.70 -20.26
C ASN A 490 18.29 -15.08 -20.97
N ILE A 491 19.18 -15.81 -20.31
CA ILE A 491 20.42 -16.32 -20.93
C ILE A 491 20.07 -17.43 -21.94
N GLU A 492 19.12 -18.32 -21.62
CA GLU A 492 18.60 -19.33 -22.56
C GLU A 492 17.95 -18.65 -23.81
N ALA A 493 17.17 -17.59 -23.60
CA ALA A 493 16.59 -16.82 -24.70
C ALA A 493 17.66 -16.18 -25.59
N LEU A 494 18.79 -15.70 -25.00
CA LEU A 494 19.94 -15.20 -25.75
C LEU A 494 20.64 -16.32 -26.52
N ALA A 495 20.82 -17.50 -25.92
CA ALA A 495 21.37 -18.67 -26.61
C ALA A 495 20.51 -19.07 -27.82
N LEU A 496 19.20 -19.09 -27.62
CA LEU A 496 18.23 -19.40 -28.68
C LEU A 496 18.28 -18.38 -29.82
N ALA A 497 18.32 -17.07 -29.50
CA ALA A 497 18.42 -16.01 -30.49
C ALA A 497 19.74 -16.07 -31.27
N ALA A 498 20.86 -16.34 -30.59
CA ALA A 498 22.17 -16.55 -31.23
C ALA A 498 22.17 -17.74 -32.18
N ALA A 499 21.56 -18.87 -31.78
CA ALA A 499 21.41 -20.04 -32.64
C ALA A 499 20.54 -19.76 -33.86
N CYS A 500 19.43 -19.00 -33.70
CA CYS A 500 18.58 -18.58 -34.80
C CYS A 500 19.33 -17.71 -35.81
N ASP A 501 20.32 -16.93 -35.37
CA ASP A 501 21.19 -16.11 -36.20
C ASP A 501 22.41 -16.89 -36.77
N GLY A 502 22.46 -18.21 -36.56
CA GLY A 502 23.54 -19.08 -37.02
C GLY A 502 24.79 -19.08 -36.14
N GLN A 503 24.79 -18.39 -35.00
CA GLN A 503 25.94 -18.29 -34.07
C GLN A 503 25.95 -19.47 -33.08
N TYR A 504 25.97 -20.72 -33.60
CA TYR A 504 25.80 -21.93 -32.80
C TYR A 504 26.85 -22.12 -31.72
N GLN A 505 28.10 -21.70 -31.99
CA GLN A 505 29.18 -21.83 -30.98
C GLN A 505 28.90 -20.95 -29.76
N GLN A 506 28.42 -19.70 -30.00
CA GLN A 506 28.03 -18.80 -28.91
C GLN A 506 26.81 -19.34 -28.19
N ALA A 507 25.81 -19.83 -28.92
CA ALA A 507 24.63 -20.45 -28.34
C ALA A 507 24.96 -21.62 -27.42
N ALA A 508 25.90 -22.49 -27.83
CA ALA A 508 26.36 -23.60 -27.01
C ALA A 508 27.03 -23.13 -25.69
N LEU A 509 27.88 -22.09 -25.76
CA LEU A 509 28.53 -21.55 -24.56
C LEU A 509 27.50 -20.97 -23.58
N LEU A 510 26.53 -20.22 -24.09
CA LEU A 510 25.45 -19.65 -23.27
C LEU A 510 24.56 -20.74 -22.67
N GLN A 511 24.25 -21.79 -23.45
CA GLN A 511 23.45 -22.92 -22.97
C GLN A 511 24.17 -23.69 -21.87
N GLN A 512 25.49 -23.89 -22.01
CA GLN A 512 26.30 -24.49 -20.94
C GLN A 512 26.25 -23.63 -19.66
N GLN A 513 26.37 -22.30 -19.81
CA GLN A 513 26.25 -21.41 -18.69
C GLN A 513 24.87 -21.54 -17.98
N VAL A 514 23.77 -21.70 -18.73
CA VAL A 514 22.45 -21.97 -18.15
C VAL A 514 22.46 -23.25 -17.33
N ILE A 515 23.00 -24.34 -17.88
CA ILE A 515 23.09 -25.62 -17.19
C ILE A 515 23.87 -25.46 -15.88
N ASP A 516 25.05 -24.82 -15.93
CA ASP A 516 25.90 -24.59 -14.75
C ASP A 516 25.20 -23.74 -13.67
N MET A 517 24.23 -22.89 -14.06
CA MET A 517 23.45 -22.09 -13.12
C MET A 517 22.34 -22.86 -12.41
N VAL A 518 21.78 -23.90 -13.05
CA VAL A 518 20.54 -24.52 -12.59
C VAL A 518 20.64 -26.03 -12.26
N ASP A 519 21.71 -26.73 -12.61
CA ASP A 519 21.85 -28.19 -12.45
C ASP A 519 21.59 -28.71 -11.02
N TRP A 520 21.89 -27.87 -10.02
CA TRP A 520 21.69 -28.18 -8.60
C TRP A 520 20.30 -27.78 -8.08
N MET A 521 19.51 -27.04 -8.90
CA MET A 521 18.21 -26.43 -8.49
C MET A 521 17.02 -27.12 -9.13
N VAL A 522 17.18 -27.72 -10.30
CA VAL A 522 16.09 -28.28 -11.10
C VAL A 522 16.15 -29.81 -11.15
N PRO A 523 15.00 -30.48 -11.38
CA PRO A 523 14.99 -31.94 -11.53
C PRO A 523 15.88 -32.43 -12.70
N ALA A 524 16.45 -33.62 -12.57
CA ALA A 524 17.33 -34.20 -13.58
C ALA A 524 16.71 -34.27 -14.99
N GLU A 525 15.41 -34.46 -15.08
CA GLU A 525 14.68 -34.43 -16.37
C GLU A 525 14.80 -33.07 -17.07
N LYS A 526 14.72 -31.98 -16.32
CA LYS A 526 14.92 -30.62 -16.86
C LYS A 526 16.35 -30.36 -17.28
N VAL A 527 17.32 -30.85 -16.52
CA VAL A 527 18.74 -30.79 -16.91
C VAL A 527 18.95 -31.52 -18.24
N GLN A 528 18.34 -32.67 -18.42
CA GLN A 528 18.43 -33.46 -19.65
C GLN A 528 17.84 -32.69 -20.87
N ASP A 529 16.76 -31.94 -20.70
CA ASP A 529 16.20 -31.09 -21.76
C ASP A 529 17.15 -29.95 -22.15
N LEU A 530 17.81 -29.32 -21.18
CA LEU A 530 18.86 -28.32 -21.42
C LEU A 530 20.08 -28.91 -22.12
N GLU A 531 20.52 -30.11 -21.74
CA GLU A 531 21.61 -30.84 -22.40
C GLU A 531 21.24 -31.23 -23.85
N ASN A 532 20.01 -31.66 -24.10
CA ASN A 532 19.50 -31.93 -25.45
C ASN A 532 19.55 -30.67 -26.34
N THR A 533 19.22 -29.52 -25.76
CA THR A 533 19.31 -28.21 -26.43
C THR A 533 20.78 -27.86 -26.73
N LEU A 534 21.70 -28.06 -25.76
CA LEU A 534 23.13 -27.87 -25.95
C LEU A 534 23.66 -28.75 -27.11
N ALA A 535 23.34 -30.05 -27.09
CA ALA A 535 23.74 -30.99 -28.14
C ALA A 535 23.22 -30.61 -29.55
N ALA A 536 22.06 -29.96 -29.63
CA ALA A 536 21.58 -29.42 -30.91
C ALA A 536 22.45 -28.24 -31.40
N TYR A 537 22.81 -27.32 -30.50
CA TYR A 537 23.68 -26.20 -30.85
C TYR A 537 25.09 -26.66 -31.25
N GLU A 538 25.68 -27.63 -30.55
CA GLU A 538 26.98 -28.24 -30.90
C GLU A 538 26.97 -28.89 -32.30
N LYS A 539 25.83 -29.42 -32.72
CA LYS A 539 25.63 -29.98 -34.07
C LYS A 539 25.31 -28.92 -35.13
N GLY A 540 25.25 -27.63 -34.78
CA GLY A 540 24.91 -26.53 -35.67
C GLY A 540 23.44 -26.56 -36.09
N SER A 541 22.53 -26.96 -35.23
CA SER A 541 21.08 -27.03 -35.51
C SER A 541 20.25 -26.36 -34.43
N MET A 542 19.06 -25.85 -34.84
CA MET A 542 18.06 -25.32 -33.92
C MET A 542 17.45 -26.47 -33.08
N PRO A 543 17.17 -26.24 -31.79
CA PRO A 543 16.50 -27.21 -30.94
C PRO A 543 15.03 -27.38 -31.37
N GLN A 544 14.53 -28.61 -31.21
CA GLN A 544 13.12 -28.90 -31.43
C GLN A 544 12.35 -28.71 -30.13
N GLN A 545 11.87 -27.50 -29.92
CA GLN A 545 11.08 -27.14 -28.73
C GLN A 545 9.89 -26.24 -29.13
N PRO A 546 8.81 -26.20 -28.30
CA PRO A 546 7.70 -25.29 -28.57
C PRO A 546 8.15 -23.82 -28.42
N ILE A 547 7.49 -22.94 -29.15
CA ILE A 547 7.72 -21.49 -29.03
C ILE A 547 7.57 -21.06 -27.57
N TRP A 548 6.45 -21.44 -26.97
CA TRP A 548 6.13 -21.18 -25.58
C TRP A 548 5.83 -22.50 -24.86
N PRO A 549 6.79 -23.04 -24.08
CA PRO A 549 6.58 -24.25 -23.31
C PRO A 549 5.43 -24.12 -22.32
N ALA A 550 4.75 -25.24 -22.07
CA ALA A 550 3.60 -25.22 -21.17
C ALA A 550 3.99 -25.04 -19.69
N ASP A 551 5.19 -25.43 -19.35
CA ASP A 551 5.78 -25.41 -18.03
C ASP A 551 6.75 -24.23 -17.80
N ASP A 552 6.81 -23.29 -18.76
CA ASP A 552 7.57 -22.06 -18.60
C ASP A 552 6.84 -21.12 -17.61
N PRO A 553 7.48 -20.76 -16.50
CA PRO A 553 6.83 -19.95 -15.44
C PRO A 553 6.48 -18.54 -15.87
N LEU A 554 7.13 -17.98 -16.91
CA LEU A 554 6.82 -16.66 -17.44
C LEU A 554 5.64 -16.69 -18.42
N LEU A 555 5.34 -17.86 -19.00
CA LEU A 555 4.36 -18.07 -20.06
C LEU A 555 3.13 -18.86 -19.60
N SER A 556 2.96 -18.97 -18.30
CA SER A 556 1.81 -19.61 -17.65
C SER A 556 1.36 -18.77 -16.48
N PRO A 557 0.05 -18.78 -16.13
CA PRO A 557 -0.40 -18.14 -14.91
C PRO A 557 0.38 -18.71 -13.73
N PRO A 558 0.97 -17.86 -12.88
CA PRO A 558 1.65 -18.32 -11.68
C PRO A 558 0.65 -19.04 -10.77
N PRO A 559 1.11 -20.00 -9.96
CA PRO A 559 0.30 -20.54 -8.88
C PRO A 559 -0.25 -19.39 -8.04
N LEU A 560 -1.54 -19.44 -7.71
CA LEU A 560 -2.15 -18.41 -6.87
C LEU A 560 -1.39 -18.32 -5.55
N ASN A 561 -0.76 -17.17 -5.29
CA ASN A 561 -0.29 -16.79 -3.97
C ASN A 561 -1.42 -16.01 -3.27
N PRO A 562 -2.21 -16.65 -2.41
CA PRO A 562 -3.37 -15.97 -1.85
C PRO A 562 -3.01 -14.84 -0.89
N VAL A 563 -1.78 -14.79 -0.42
CA VAL A 563 -1.29 -13.68 0.44
C VAL A 563 -1.35 -12.35 -0.30
N GLU A 564 -1.01 -12.32 -1.59
CA GLU A 564 -1.03 -11.08 -2.38
C GLU A 564 -2.42 -10.45 -2.46
N PRO A 565 -3.48 -11.14 -2.94
CA PRO A 565 -4.82 -10.56 -2.93
C PRO A 565 -5.30 -10.15 -1.53
N PHE A 566 -4.98 -10.92 -0.50
CA PHE A 566 -5.39 -10.57 0.86
C PHE A 566 -4.59 -9.39 1.43
N ARG A 567 -3.32 -9.21 1.07
CA ARG A 567 -2.47 -8.11 1.53
C ARG A 567 -2.69 -6.84 0.73
N ASP A 568 -2.67 -6.93 -0.61
CA ASP A 568 -2.47 -5.79 -1.51
C ASP A 568 -3.78 -5.28 -2.13
N TYR A 569 -4.90 -5.98 -1.95
CA TYR A 569 -6.18 -5.48 -2.45
C TYR A 569 -6.51 -4.15 -1.78
N PRO A 570 -6.79 -3.09 -2.55
CA PRO A 570 -7.10 -1.79 -1.97
C PRO A 570 -8.25 -1.91 -0.97
N ALA A 571 -8.16 -1.18 0.13
CA ALA A 571 -9.24 -1.12 1.10
C ALA A 571 -10.52 -0.71 0.37
N ALA A 572 -11.53 -1.57 0.42
CA ALA A 572 -12.87 -1.13 0.08
C ALA A 572 -13.16 0.08 0.98
N ALA A 573 -13.78 1.11 0.42
CA ALA A 573 -14.18 2.37 1.02
C ALA A 573 -13.80 2.61 2.50
N PRO A 574 -13.38 3.79 2.92
CA PRO A 574 -13.04 4.06 4.32
C PRO A 574 -14.19 3.58 5.22
N PHE A 575 -13.82 2.93 6.31
CA PHE A 575 -14.75 2.46 7.34
C PHE A 575 -15.62 3.58 7.87
#